data_3393b79830db7e7975d25eb0a9bede75
#
_entry.id   3393b79830db7e7975d25eb0a9bede75
#
_cell.length_a   1.000
_cell.length_b   1.000
_cell.length_c   1.000
_cell.angle_alpha   90.00
_cell.angle_beta   90.00
_cell.angle_gamma   90.00
#
_symmetry.space_group_name_H-M   'P 1'
#
loop_
_entity.id
_entity.type
_entity.pdbx_description
1 polymer ?
#
loop_
_entity_poly.entity_id
_entity_poly.type
_entity_poly.pdbx_seq_one_letter_code
_entity_poly.pdbx_strand_id
1 'polypeptide(L)'
;MKAKYVLFYEAAADFREKVPAHFEAHRALWAKFRDNGRLLMIGPFADEPAGGAMGVFTTRDAAEEFARLDPFVASGIVVRWSIREWNEALAP
;
A
#
# COMPACT_ATOMS: atom_id res chain seq x y z
N MET A 1 -0.01 -15.47 -17.88
CA MET A 1 -0.31 -14.58 -16.74
C MET A 1 0.96 -13.94 -16.22
N LYS A 2 0.90 -12.69 -15.87
CA LYS A 2 2.01 -12.02 -15.23
C LYS A 2 1.79 -11.97 -13.74
N ALA A 3 2.82 -12.26 -12.98
CA ALA A 3 2.77 -12.11 -11.53
C ALA A 3 2.75 -10.63 -11.17
N LYS A 4 1.89 -10.28 -10.23
CA LYS A 4 1.88 -8.99 -9.57
C LYS A 4 2.05 -9.23 -8.08
N TYR A 5 2.31 -8.19 -7.33
CA TYR A 5 2.62 -8.32 -5.90
C TYR A 5 1.71 -7.39 -5.14
N VAL A 6 0.90 -7.97 -4.25
CA VAL A 6 -0.09 -7.21 -3.50
C VAL A 6 0.44 -6.96 -2.10
N LEU A 7 0.57 -5.69 -1.77
CA LEU A 7 0.93 -5.23 -0.43
C LEU A 7 -0.34 -5.01 0.36
N PHE A 8 -0.47 -5.69 1.50
CA PHE A 8 -1.60 -5.54 2.40
C PHE A 8 -1.16 -4.78 3.64
N TYR A 9 -1.95 -3.80 4.03
CA TYR A 9 -1.76 -3.00 5.24
C TYR A 9 -2.85 -3.29 6.25
N GLU A 10 -2.45 -3.54 7.49
CA GLU A 10 -3.38 -3.62 8.63
C GLU A 10 -3.28 -2.32 9.42
N ALA A 11 -4.42 -1.67 9.64
CA ALA A 11 -4.46 -0.37 10.27
C ALA A 11 -4.46 -0.49 11.80
N ALA A 12 -3.82 0.48 12.46
CA ALA A 12 -3.93 0.66 13.89
C ALA A 12 -5.36 1.07 14.26
N ALA A 13 -5.76 0.82 15.52
CA ALA A 13 -7.09 1.18 15.98
C ALA A 13 -7.36 2.69 15.88
N ASP A 14 -6.32 3.51 16.06
CA ASP A 14 -6.41 4.97 16.03
C ASP A 14 -5.99 5.58 14.68
N PHE A 15 -6.03 4.80 13.61
CA PHE A 15 -5.49 5.25 12.32
C PHE A 15 -6.16 6.54 11.82
N ARG A 16 -7.46 6.72 12.07
CA ARG A 16 -8.18 7.90 11.59
C ARG A 16 -7.65 9.20 12.18
N GLU A 17 -7.18 9.15 13.42
CA GLU A 17 -6.63 10.32 14.10
C GLU A 17 -5.28 10.72 13.53
N LYS A 18 -4.50 9.74 13.06
CA LYS A 18 -3.12 9.95 12.59
C LYS A 18 -3.02 10.25 11.10
N VAL A 19 -3.94 9.71 10.30
CA VAL A 19 -3.87 9.82 8.84
C VAL A 19 -3.72 11.27 8.35
N PRO A 20 -4.49 12.26 8.83
CA PRO A 20 -4.39 13.61 8.29
C PRO A 20 -2.99 14.22 8.35
N ALA A 21 -2.22 13.94 9.40
CA ALA A 21 -0.87 14.49 9.54
C ALA A 21 0.15 13.89 8.56
N HIS A 22 -0.13 12.70 8.01
CA HIS A 22 0.82 11.97 7.17
C HIS A 22 0.32 11.71 5.75
N PHE A 23 -0.89 12.14 5.44
CA PHE A 23 -1.51 11.78 4.16
C PHE A 23 -0.75 12.35 2.96
N GLU A 24 -0.33 13.62 3.02
CA GLU A 24 0.35 14.25 1.88
C GLU A 24 1.68 13.57 1.57
N ALA A 25 2.45 13.21 2.59
CA ALA A 25 3.72 12.50 2.39
C ALA A 25 3.49 11.09 1.84
N HIS A 26 2.46 10.41 2.33
CA HIS A 26 2.05 9.10 1.82
C HIS A 26 1.65 9.19 0.34
N ARG A 27 0.83 10.18 0.00
CA ARG A 27 0.37 10.41 -1.37
C ARG A 27 1.53 10.73 -2.31
N ALA A 28 2.46 11.57 -1.86
CA ALA A 28 3.64 11.91 -2.66
C ALA A 28 4.47 10.66 -2.97
N LEU A 29 4.59 9.75 -2.02
CA LEU A 29 5.32 8.51 -2.23
C LEU A 29 4.64 7.62 -3.27
N TRP A 30 3.32 7.38 -3.13
CA TRP A 30 2.67 6.50 -4.11
C TRP A 30 2.61 7.15 -5.50
N ALA A 31 2.59 8.48 -5.57
CA ALA A 31 2.66 9.16 -6.86
C ALA A 31 3.98 8.88 -7.58
N LYS A 32 5.09 8.86 -6.86
CA LYS A 32 6.40 8.52 -7.43
C LYS A 32 6.42 7.10 -7.99
N PHE A 33 5.91 6.14 -7.22
CA PHE A 33 5.87 4.74 -7.64
C PHE A 33 4.94 4.53 -8.83
N ARG A 34 3.81 5.25 -8.85
CA ARG A 34 2.90 5.25 -9.99
C ARG A 34 3.60 5.79 -11.24
N ASP A 35 4.27 6.93 -11.11
CA ASP A 35 4.86 7.63 -12.27
C ASP A 35 6.00 6.85 -12.90
N ASN A 36 6.72 6.04 -12.13
CA ASN A 36 7.77 5.20 -12.69
C ASN A 36 7.28 3.78 -13.06
N GLY A 37 5.98 3.55 -13.01
CA GLY A 37 5.37 2.30 -13.47
C GLY A 37 5.43 1.14 -12.51
N ARG A 38 5.86 1.35 -11.27
CA ARG A 38 5.98 0.26 -10.31
C ARG A 38 4.72 0.00 -9.51
N LEU A 39 3.88 1.02 -9.34
CA LEU A 39 2.62 0.90 -8.61
C LEU A 39 1.45 1.00 -9.60
N LEU A 40 0.58 0.02 -9.59
CA LEU A 40 -0.54 -0.09 -10.53
C LEU A 40 -1.87 0.32 -9.94
N MET A 41 -2.12 -0.03 -8.68
CA MET A 41 -3.36 0.28 -7.97
C MET A 41 -3.05 0.45 -6.50
N ILE A 42 -3.76 1.35 -5.82
CA ILE A 42 -3.63 1.53 -4.38
C ILE A 42 -4.91 2.14 -3.83
N GLY A 43 -5.31 1.73 -2.65
CA GLY A 43 -6.46 2.33 -1.99
C GLY A 43 -6.80 1.68 -0.67
N PRO A 44 -7.58 2.39 0.15
CA PRO A 44 -8.05 1.85 1.43
C PRO A 44 -9.21 0.89 1.23
N PHE A 45 -9.37 -0.04 2.16
CA PHE A 45 -10.57 -0.86 2.23
C PHE A 45 -11.72 -0.02 2.78
N ALA A 46 -12.89 -0.21 2.21
CA ALA A 46 -14.06 0.59 2.57
C ALA A 46 -14.85 0.02 3.76
N ASP A 47 -14.59 -1.22 4.14
CA ASP A 47 -15.34 -1.88 5.21
C ASP A 47 -14.88 -1.41 6.59
N GLU A 48 -15.82 -0.94 7.34
CA GLU A 48 -15.61 -0.44 8.70
C GLU A 48 -15.84 -1.57 9.71
N PRO A 49 -15.19 -1.49 10.87
CA PRO A 49 -14.25 -0.46 11.34
C PRO A 49 -12.78 -0.81 11.11
N ALA A 50 -12.49 -1.91 10.45
CA ALA A 50 -11.14 -2.47 10.39
C ALA A 50 -10.12 -1.54 9.69
N GLY A 51 -10.55 -0.81 8.67
CA GLY A 51 -9.63 0.00 7.90
C GLY A 51 -8.65 -0.86 7.11
N GLY A 52 -7.43 -0.36 6.95
CA GLY A 52 -6.43 -1.04 6.16
C GLY A 52 -6.50 -0.66 4.69
N ALA A 53 -5.55 -1.20 3.92
CA ALA A 53 -5.41 -0.82 2.53
C ALA A 53 -4.66 -1.90 1.77
N MET A 54 -4.66 -1.79 0.44
CA MET A 54 -3.79 -2.62 -0.37
C MET A 54 -3.24 -1.83 -1.54
N GLY A 55 -2.09 -2.28 -2.05
CA GLY A 55 -1.50 -1.76 -3.26
C GLY A 55 -1.01 -2.90 -4.13
N VAL A 56 -1.06 -2.70 -5.45
CA VAL A 56 -0.62 -3.70 -6.43
C VAL A 56 0.62 -3.18 -7.14
N PHE A 57 1.70 -3.93 -7.07
CA PHE A 57 3.00 -3.56 -7.60
C PHE A 57 3.47 -4.54 -8.66
N THR A 58 4.37 -4.08 -9.52
CA THR A 58 4.91 -4.91 -10.62
C THR A 58 5.97 -5.89 -10.15
N THR A 59 6.65 -5.61 -9.03
CA THR A 59 7.66 -6.50 -8.46
C THR A 59 7.54 -6.55 -6.94
N ARG A 60 8.04 -7.63 -6.35
CA ARG A 60 8.11 -7.75 -4.90
C ARG A 60 9.00 -6.66 -4.29
N ASP A 61 10.14 -6.39 -4.93
CA ASP A 61 11.08 -5.37 -4.45
C ASP A 61 10.42 -4.00 -4.37
N ALA A 62 9.60 -3.65 -5.37
CA ALA A 62 8.89 -2.38 -5.36
C ALA A 62 7.90 -2.29 -4.19
N ALA A 63 7.16 -3.38 -3.93
CA ALA A 63 6.22 -3.44 -2.81
C ALA A 63 6.94 -3.30 -1.47
N GLU A 64 8.07 -4.00 -1.30
CA GLU A 64 8.87 -3.92 -0.08
C GLU A 64 9.46 -2.53 0.13
N GLU A 65 10.01 -1.95 -0.92
CA GLU A 65 10.58 -0.60 -0.84
C GLU A 65 9.53 0.41 -0.46
N PHE A 66 8.35 0.33 -1.07
CA PHE A 66 7.24 1.21 -0.74
C PHE A 66 6.88 1.13 0.75
N ALA A 67 6.71 -0.08 1.27
CA ALA A 67 6.33 -0.26 2.67
C ALA A 67 7.40 0.30 3.61
N ARG A 68 8.68 0.15 3.27
CA ARG A 68 9.76 0.67 4.10
C ARG A 68 9.85 2.19 4.10
N LEU A 69 9.41 2.82 3.02
CA LEU A 69 9.47 4.28 2.87
C LEU A 69 8.19 4.99 3.30
N ASP A 70 7.10 4.24 3.44
CA ASP A 70 5.78 4.85 3.65
C ASP A 70 5.67 5.49 5.04
N PRO A 71 5.37 6.80 5.10
CA PRO A 71 5.13 7.47 6.39
C PRO A 71 4.00 6.82 7.21
N PHE A 72 3.04 6.17 6.57
CA PHE A 72 1.98 5.46 7.29
C PHE A 72 2.52 4.28 8.09
N VAL A 73 3.57 3.64 7.61
CA VAL A 73 4.25 2.57 8.35
C VAL A 73 5.12 3.17 9.46
N ALA A 74 5.92 4.17 9.12
CA ALA A 74 6.83 4.79 10.08
C ALA A 74 6.11 5.44 11.26
N SER A 75 4.91 5.97 11.04
CA SER A 75 4.13 6.66 12.07
C SER A 75 3.24 5.75 12.91
N GLY A 76 3.18 4.46 12.58
CA GLY A 76 2.34 3.51 13.30
C GLY A 76 0.88 3.50 12.88
N ILE A 77 0.52 4.16 11.79
CA ILE A 77 -0.82 4.04 11.19
C ILE A 77 -1.03 2.63 10.71
N VAL A 78 0.00 2.03 10.10
CA VAL A 78 0.03 0.64 9.69
C VAL A 78 0.79 -0.15 10.75
N VAL A 79 0.14 -1.13 11.36
CA VAL A 79 0.75 -1.95 12.42
C VAL A 79 1.40 -3.21 11.88
N ARG A 80 0.98 -3.65 10.71
CA ARG A 80 1.56 -4.83 10.05
C ARG A 80 1.36 -4.72 8.55
N TRP A 81 2.33 -5.18 7.78
CA TRP A 81 2.16 -5.31 6.34
C TRP A 81 2.69 -6.65 5.86
N SER A 82 2.14 -7.12 4.75
CA SER A 82 2.57 -8.36 4.12
C SER A 82 2.43 -8.24 2.61
N ILE A 83 3.17 -9.08 1.87
CA ILE A 83 3.15 -9.07 0.42
C ILE A 83 2.82 -10.47 -0.06
N ARG A 84 1.90 -10.55 -1.02
CA ARG A 84 1.56 -11.82 -1.66
C ARG A 84 1.75 -11.71 -3.16
N GLU A 85 2.33 -12.72 -3.75
CA GLU A 85 2.38 -12.83 -5.20
C GLU A 85 0.99 -13.19 -5.72
N TRP A 86 0.57 -12.52 -6.77
CA TRP A 86 -0.75 -12.71 -7.35
C TRP A 86 -0.64 -12.92 -8.85
N ASN A 87 -1.12 -14.06 -9.31
CA ASN A 87 -1.12 -14.39 -10.72
C ASN A 87 -2.46 -13.98 -11.31
N GLU A 88 -2.53 -12.74 -11.71
CA GLU A 88 -3.74 -12.16 -12.23
C GLU A 88 -4.06 -12.78 -13.60
N ALA A 89 -5.32 -13.09 -13.83
CA ALA A 89 -5.70 -13.94 -14.96
C ALA A 89 -6.32 -13.22 -16.16
N LEU A 90 -6.72 -11.95 -15.98
CA LEU A 90 -7.46 -11.23 -17.01
C LEU A 90 -6.61 -10.24 -17.80
N ALA A 91 -5.80 -9.46 -17.11
CA ALA A 91 -5.01 -8.44 -17.76
C ALA A 91 -3.82 -9.06 -18.50
N PRO A 92 -3.39 -8.46 -19.61
CA PRO A 92 -2.22 -8.93 -20.35
C PRO A 92 -0.91 -8.77 -19.58
#